data_38d30cafb826acdbedac69b834d3359a
#
_entry.id   38d30cafb826acdbedac69b834d3359a
#
_cell.length_a   1.000
_cell.length_b   1.000
_cell.length_c   1.000
_cell.angle_alpha   90.00
_cell.angle_beta   90.00
_cell.angle_gamma   90.00
#
_symmetry.space_group_name_H-M   'P 1'
#
loop_
_entity.id
_entity.type
_entity.pdbx_description
1 polymer ?
#
loop_
_entity_poly.entity_id
_entity_poly.type
_entity_poly.pdbx_seq_one_letter_code
_entity_poly.pdbx_strand_id
1 'polypeptide(L)'
;MRRFLLILTAAVLLVSCAKEPVGELSISQESVSLGSSGGEIRLNVTSNFGWTGNCGTSDIMMSTKVGEAGTTEVLVTVPGNPGEDERTIEVKFNCQQAKAMLTITQSGSVFSTVVITHISSYFTAPLFEGNGFTGSVLWGDGKSDDISAYVETPAHEYTKPGTYEVEIKVHDTESFTINSMEGVKSIDLGRF
;
A
#
# COMPACT_ATOMS: atom_id res chain seq x y z
N MET A 1 15.88 84.82 -42.35
CA MET A 1 16.48 83.83 -41.47
C MET A 1 15.33 83.05 -40.77
N ARG A 2 14.98 81.86 -41.26
CA ARG A 2 13.93 80.97 -40.69
C ARG A 2 14.60 80.07 -39.70
N ARG A 3 14.25 80.15 -38.41
CA ARG A 3 14.69 79.25 -37.36
C ARG A 3 13.77 77.99 -37.37
N PHE A 4 14.30 76.82 -37.73
CA PHE A 4 13.64 75.50 -37.58
C PHE A 4 13.81 75.07 -36.15
N LEU A 5 12.69 74.93 -35.44
CA LEU A 5 12.63 74.37 -34.09
C LEU A 5 12.42 72.83 -34.23
N LEU A 6 13.43 72.06 -33.94
CA LEU A 6 13.34 70.57 -33.88
C LEU A 6 12.73 70.19 -32.53
N ILE A 7 11.50 69.69 -32.54
CA ILE A 7 10.87 69.11 -31.35
C ILE A 7 11.29 67.64 -31.33
N LEU A 8 12.15 67.30 -30.37
CA LEU A 8 12.58 65.93 -30.10
C LEU A 8 11.52 65.28 -29.14
N THR A 9 10.62 64.46 -29.71
CA THR A 9 9.66 63.70 -28.92
C THR A 9 10.40 62.45 -28.36
N ALA A 10 10.71 62.48 -27.06
CA ALA A 10 11.19 61.30 -26.34
C ALA A 10 10.05 60.32 -26.12
N ALA A 11 10.06 59.18 -26.85
CA ALA A 11 9.17 58.07 -26.59
C ALA A 11 9.65 57.34 -25.34
N VAL A 12 8.93 57.51 -24.20
CA VAL A 12 9.16 56.70 -23.00
C VAL A 12 8.55 55.32 -23.23
N LEU A 13 9.40 54.37 -23.52
CA LEU A 13 9.05 52.92 -23.51
C LEU A 13 8.82 52.49 -22.07
N LEU A 14 7.55 52.45 -21.63
CA LEU A 14 7.17 51.74 -20.40
C LEU A 14 7.38 50.27 -20.60
N VAL A 15 8.55 49.73 -20.22
CA VAL A 15 8.78 48.31 -20.06
C VAL A 15 7.96 47.88 -18.85
N SER A 16 6.73 47.38 -19.12
CA SER A 16 5.97 46.67 -18.12
C SER A 16 6.71 45.35 -17.81
N CYS A 17 7.34 45.31 -16.66
CA CYS A 17 7.91 44.04 -16.12
C CYS A 17 6.73 43.18 -15.68
N ALA A 18 6.13 42.46 -16.64
CA ALA A 18 5.16 41.43 -16.33
C ALA A 18 5.90 40.34 -15.54
N LYS A 19 5.56 40.19 -14.26
CA LYS A 19 6.08 39.12 -13.44
C LYS A 19 5.72 37.79 -14.12
N GLU A 20 6.72 36.97 -14.43
CA GLU A 20 6.45 35.66 -15.03
C GLU A 20 5.51 34.84 -14.12
N PRO A 21 4.51 34.16 -14.68
CA PRO A 21 3.57 33.38 -13.90
C PRO A 21 4.33 32.27 -13.15
N VAL A 22 4.11 32.18 -11.85
CA VAL A 22 4.70 31.18 -10.97
C VAL A 22 3.86 29.91 -11.04
N GLY A 23 4.50 28.76 -10.96
CA GLY A 23 3.82 27.47 -10.87
C GLY A 23 2.95 27.38 -9.61
N GLU A 24 1.72 26.95 -9.78
CA GLU A 24 0.78 26.63 -8.71
C GLU A 24 0.39 25.17 -8.82
N LEU A 25 0.32 24.48 -7.70
CA LEU A 25 0.00 23.04 -7.64
C LEU A 25 -0.74 22.75 -6.34
N SER A 26 -1.83 22.02 -6.44
CA SER A 26 -2.57 21.51 -5.30
C SER A 26 -3.11 20.11 -5.58
N ILE A 27 -3.36 19.36 -4.51
CA ILE A 27 -4.00 18.04 -4.55
C ILE A 27 -5.22 18.05 -3.64
N SER A 28 -6.23 17.23 -3.97
CA SER A 28 -7.51 17.23 -3.23
C SER A 28 -7.39 16.67 -1.80
N GLN A 29 -6.32 15.93 -1.49
CA GLN A 29 -6.04 15.41 -0.15
C GLN A 29 -4.54 15.22 0.05
N GLU A 30 -4.03 15.51 1.25
CA GLU A 30 -2.60 15.47 1.59
C GLU A 30 -2.22 14.25 2.42
N SER A 31 -3.21 13.57 3.01
CA SER A 31 -3.00 12.36 3.81
C SER A 31 -4.14 11.37 3.67
N VAL A 32 -3.81 10.08 3.67
CA VAL A 32 -4.76 8.95 3.65
C VAL A 32 -4.21 7.83 4.51
N SER A 33 -5.10 7.16 5.28
CA SER A 33 -4.78 5.91 5.97
C SER A 33 -5.41 4.73 5.25
N LEU A 34 -4.63 3.68 5.05
CA LEU A 34 -5.08 2.41 4.47
C LEU A 34 -4.86 1.26 5.44
N GLY A 35 -5.71 0.25 5.36
CA GLY A 35 -5.45 -1.05 6.01
C GLY A 35 -4.30 -1.81 5.34
N SER A 36 -3.91 -2.93 5.95
CA SER A 36 -2.83 -3.80 5.47
C SER A 36 -3.06 -4.31 4.03
N SER A 37 -4.29 -4.57 3.64
CA SER A 37 -4.67 -5.01 2.28
C SER A 37 -4.39 -3.99 1.18
N GLY A 38 -4.10 -2.73 1.54
CA GLY A 38 -3.90 -1.65 0.57
C GLY A 38 -5.21 -1.12 -0.01
N GLY A 39 -5.17 -0.61 -1.24
CA GLY A 39 -6.36 -0.07 -1.89
C GLY A 39 -6.07 0.95 -2.98
N GLU A 40 -7.13 1.59 -3.44
CA GLU A 40 -7.09 2.64 -4.47
C GLU A 40 -7.46 3.99 -3.88
N ILE A 41 -6.66 5.00 -4.19
CA ILE A 41 -6.86 6.39 -3.76
C ILE A 41 -7.10 7.23 -5.01
N ARG A 42 -8.24 7.91 -5.06
CA ARG A 42 -8.57 8.88 -6.11
C ARG A 42 -8.29 10.28 -5.63
N LEU A 43 -7.47 11.02 -6.34
CA LEU A 43 -7.19 12.41 -6.03
C LEU A 43 -7.21 13.26 -7.29
N ASN A 44 -7.56 14.54 -7.12
CA ASN A 44 -7.46 15.53 -8.16
C ASN A 44 -6.15 16.31 -7.97
N VAL A 45 -5.35 16.39 -9.02
CA VAL A 45 -4.17 17.25 -9.12
C VAL A 45 -4.57 18.47 -9.93
N THR A 46 -4.47 19.66 -9.35
CA THR A 46 -4.79 20.93 -10.02
C THR A 46 -3.54 21.78 -10.13
N SER A 47 -3.23 22.27 -11.32
CA SER A 47 -2.04 23.07 -11.59
C SER A 47 -2.30 24.09 -12.72
N ASN A 48 -1.48 25.15 -12.75
CA ASN A 48 -1.53 26.16 -13.81
C ASN A 48 -0.52 25.91 -14.95
N PHE A 49 0.35 24.89 -14.82
CA PHE A 49 1.28 24.38 -15.83
C PHE A 49 1.30 22.86 -15.82
N GLY A 50 2.01 22.25 -16.77
CA GLY A 50 2.27 20.82 -16.76
C GLY A 50 2.95 20.38 -15.46
N TRP A 51 2.56 19.22 -14.95
CA TRP A 51 3.06 18.65 -13.70
C TRP A 51 3.58 17.23 -13.89
N THR A 52 4.41 16.79 -12.93
CA THR A 52 4.93 15.42 -12.86
C THR A 52 4.68 14.82 -11.48
N GLY A 53 4.44 13.50 -11.42
CA GLY A 53 4.23 12.73 -10.19
C GLY A 53 5.24 11.59 -10.03
N ASN A 54 5.61 11.29 -8.78
CA ASN A 54 6.51 10.20 -8.43
C ASN A 54 6.09 9.55 -7.10
N CYS A 55 6.05 8.22 -7.06
CA CYS A 55 5.69 7.44 -5.86
C CYS A 55 6.89 7.05 -4.99
N GLY A 56 8.12 7.26 -5.44
CA GLY A 56 9.33 6.89 -4.68
C GLY A 56 9.65 5.40 -4.62
N THR A 57 8.65 4.51 -4.77
CA THR A 57 8.76 3.05 -4.75
C THR A 57 8.18 2.43 -6.01
N SER A 58 8.64 1.23 -6.39
CA SER A 58 8.21 0.57 -7.63
C SER A 58 6.89 -0.19 -7.51
N ASP A 59 6.45 -0.49 -6.31
CA ASP A 59 5.24 -1.24 -6.00
C ASP A 59 3.96 -0.37 -6.02
N ILE A 60 4.11 0.95 -5.92
CA ILE A 60 2.99 1.89 -5.99
C ILE A 60 2.77 2.31 -7.44
N MET A 61 1.53 2.17 -7.91
CA MET A 61 1.17 2.55 -9.27
C MET A 61 0.34 3.83 -9.29
N MET A 62 0.55 4.63 -10.31
CA MET A 62 -0.29 5.80 -10.65
C MET A 62 -0.87 5.63 -12.03
N SER A 63 -2.14 5.98 -12.22
CA SER A 63 -2.81 5.97 -13.54
C SER A 63 -2.12 6.89 -14.55
N THR A 64 -1.56 7.99 -14.07
CA THR A 64 -0.68 8.89 -14.84
C THR A 64 0.37 9.51 -13.93
N LYS A 65 1.56 9.72 -14.46
CA LYS A 65 2.68 10.40 -13.77
C LYS A 65 2.95 11.80 -14.33
N VAL A 66 2.15 12.24 -15.28
CA VAL A 66 2.24 13.57 -15.89
C VAL A 66 0.84 14.10 -16.19
N GLY A 67 0.67 15.41 -16.19
CA GLY A 67 -0.55 16.06 -16.61
C GLY A 67 -0.28 17.49 -17.09
N GLU A 68 -1.24 18.04 -17.82
CA GLU A 68 -1.21 19.41 -18.31
C GLU A 68 -1.81 20.37 -17.26
N ALA A 69 -1.78 21.67 -17.57
CA ALA A 69 -2.48 22.68 -16.78
C ALA A 69 -3.99 22.39 -16.69
N GLY A 70 -4.57 22.60 -15.51
CA GLY A 70 -5.96 22.28 -15.19
C GLY A 70 -6.05 21.25 -14.07
N THR A 71 -7.17 20.54 -14.01
CA THR A 71 -7.42 19.50 -13.02
C THR A 71 -7.39 18.14 -13.68
N THR A 72 -6.56 17.22 -13.16
CA THR A 72 -6.43 15.84 -13.61
C THR A 72 -6.79 14.90 -12.46
N GLU A 73 -7.69 13.94 -12.68
CA GLU A 73 -7.91 12.85 -11.75
C GLU A 73 -6.77 11.82 -11.86
N VAL A 74 -6.19 11.47 -10.72
CA VAL A 74 -5.12 10.48 -10.61
C VAL A 74 -5.59 9.37 -9.67
N LEU A 75 -5.49 8.12 -10.13
CA LEU A 75 -5.69 6.93 -9.32
C LEU A 75 -4.32 6.44 -8.85
N VAL A 76 -4.16 6.32 -7.53
CA VAL A 76 -2.97 5.74 -6.90
C VAL A 76 -3.36 4.38 -6.33
N THR A 77 -2.74 3.32 -6.83
CA THR A 77 -2.97 1.94 -6.38
C THR A 77 -1.83 1.52 -5.45
N VAL A 78 -2.19 1.15 -4.23
CA VAL A 78 -1.27 0.74 -3.17
C VAL A 78 -1.49 -0.76 -2.92
N PRO A 79 -0.51 -1.63 -3.13
CA PRO A 79 -0.62 -3.05 -2.84
C PRO A 79 -0.63 -3.31 -1.33
N GLY A 80 -0.98 -4.53 -0.94
CA GLY A 80 -0.93 -4.95 0.46
C GLY A 80 0.45 -4.76 1.09
N ASN A 81 0.46 -4.48 2.40
CA ASN A 81 1.66 -4.44 3.23
C ASN A 81 1.79 -5.79 3.95
N PRO A 82 2.65 -6.70 3.50
CA PRO A 82 2.81 -8.02 4.11
C PRO A 82 3.62 -7.99 5.41
N GLY A 83 4.25 -6.86 5.74
CA GLY A 83 5.00 -6.68 6.99
C GLY A 83 4.08 -6.42 8.18
N GLU A 84 4.55 -6.74 9.39
CA GLU A 84 3.83 -6.47 10.64
C GLU A 84 3.80 -4.98 11.00
N ASP A 85 4.77 -4.22 10.51
CA ASP A 85 4.91 -2.80 10.83
C ASP A 85 4.11 -1.92 9.85
N GLU A 86 3.60 -0.82 10.39
CA GLU A 86 3.04 0.27 9.60
C GLU A 86 4.11 0.84 8.65
N ARG A 87 3.74 1.18 7.43
CA ARG A 87 4.62 1.88 6.49
C ARG A 87 4.04 3.21 6.03
N THR A 88 4.92 4.15 5.76
CA THR A 88 4.58 5.45 5.18
C THR A 88 5.06 5.54 3.74
N ILE A 89 4.18 5.95 2.85
CA ILE A 89 4.42 6.09 1.42
C ILE A 89 4.20 7.55 1.06
N GLU A 90 5.16 8.15 0.35
CA GLU A 90 5.06 9.53 -0.13
C GLU A 90 4.88 9.56 -1.66
N VAL A 91 3.78 10.16 -2.11
CA VAL A 91 3.53 10.45 -3.52
C VAL A 91 3.74 11.95 -3.74
N LYS A 92 4.75 12.30 -4.53
CA LYS A 92 5.19 13.68 -4.74
C LYS A 92 4.75 14.18 -6.11
N PHE A 93 4.24 15.40 -6.14
CA PHE A 93 3.85 16.11 -7.36
C PHE A 93 4.66 17.40 -7.47
N ASN A 94 5.07 17.74 -8.69
CA ASN A 94 5.86 18.92 -8.97
C ASN A 94 5.32 19.66 -10.20
N CYS A 95 5.20 20.97 -10.09
CA CYS A 95 4.82 21.88 -11.17
C CYS A 95 5.75 23.10 -11.11
N GLN A 96 6.75 23.17 -11.97
CA GLN A 96 7.84 24.14 -11.86
C GLN A 96 8.51 24.09 -10.47
N GLN A 97 8.33 25.13 -9.65
CA GLN A 97 8.86 25.21 -8.27
C GLN A 97 7.81 24.83 -7.21
N ALA A 98 6.53 24.74 -7.58
CA ALA A 98 5.46 24.31 -6.69
C ALA A 98 5.52 22.80 -6.49
N LYS A 99 5.25 22.38 -5.25
CA LYS A 99 5.27 20.97 -4.83
C LYS A 99 4.01 20.67 -4.01
N ALA A 100 3.47 19.48 -4.20
CA ALA A 100 2.44 18.93 -3.35
C ALA A 100 2.81 17.46 -3.04
N MET A 101 2.36 16.94 -1.91
CA MET A 101 2.69 15.60 -1.45
C MET A 101 1.46 14.95 -0.81
N LEU A 102 1.15 13.74 -1.26
CA LEU A 102 0.23 12.85 -0.57
C LEU A 102 1.05 11.91 0.31
N THR A 103 0.75 11.89 1.60
CA THR A 103 1.30 10.94 2.58
C THR A 103 0.28 9.84 2.82
N ILE A 104 0.65 8.60 2.57
CA ILE A 104 -0.18 7.43 2.79
C ILE A 104 0.41 6.66 3.97
N THR A 105 -0.37 6.48 5.03
CA THR A 105 -0.03 5.62 6.17
C THR A 105 -0.76 4.30 5.98
N GLN A 106 -0.02 3.20 5.79
CA GLN A 106 -0.61 1.88 5.61
C GLN A 106 -0.26 0.99 6.79
N SER A 107 -1.29 0.43 7.44
CA SER A 107 -1.11 -0.51 8.55
C SER A 107 -0.31 -1.73 8.11
N GLY A 108 0.42 -2.33 9.05
CA GLY A 108 1.01 -3.65 8.88
C GLY A 108 -0.05 -4.74 8.90
N SER A 109 0.29 -5.90 8.38
CA SER A 109 -0.53 -7.10 8.43
C SER A 109 -0.49 -7.71 9.82
N VAL A 110 -1.65 -8.05 10.37
CA VAL A 110 -1.74 -8.71 11.68
C VAL A 110 -1.65 -10.21 11.45
N PHE A 111 -0.69 -10.85 12.11
CA PHE A 111 -0.63 -12.30 12.18
C PHE A 111 -1.51 -12.82 13.29
N SER A 112 -2.31 -13.83 12.99
CA SER A 112 -2.86 -14.74 13.98
C SER A 112 -1.97 -15.97 14.06
N THR A 113 -1.60 -16.38 15.27
CA THR A 113 -0.79 -17.59 15.50
C THR A 113 -1.59 -18.58 16.31
N VAL A 114 -1.71 -19.80 15.78
CA VAL A 114 -2.33 -20.95 16.46
C VAL A 114 -1.27 -22.03 16.61
N VAL A 115 -1.08 -22.53 17.82
CA VAL A 115 -0.19 -23.67 18.08
C VAL A 115 -1.02 -24.86 18.57
N ILE A 116 -0.97 -25.97 17.86
CA ILE A 116 -1.71 -27.19 18.19
C ILE A 116 -0.74 -28.32 18.48
N THR A 117 -0.79 -28.85 19.71
CA THR A 117 -0.03 -30.03 20.06
C THR A 117 -0.93 -31.26 19.90
N HIS A 118 -0.46 -32.27 19.15
CA HIS A 118 -1.21 -33.50 18.90
C HIS A 118 -0.28 -34.76 18.85
N ILE A 119 -0.89 -35.94 18.86
CA ILE A 119 -0.19 -37.25 18.80
C ILE A 119 -0.66 -38.11 17.62
N SER A 120 -1.49 -37.59 16.75
CA SER A 120 -2.02 -38.33 15.58
C SER A 120 -0.93 -38.54 14.54
N SER A 121 -0.96 -39.69 13.85
CA SER A 121 -0.09 -39.95 12.69
C SER A 121 -0.52 -39.18 11.44
N TYR A 122 -1.70 -38.58 11.44
CA TYR A 122 -2.24 -37.77 10.37
C TYR A 122 -2.97 -36.55 10.99
N PHE A 123 -2.70 -35.38 10.48
CA PHE A 123 -3.35 -34.16 10.96
C PHE A 123 -3.71 -33.24 9.81
N THR A 124 -4.92 -32.69 9.82
CA THR A 124 -5.41 -31.69 8.88
C THR A 124 -5.35 -30.34 9.55
N ALA A 125 -4.79 -29.34 8.89
CA ALA A 125 -4.81 -27.97 9.39
C ALA A 125 -6.26 -27.48 9.62
N PRO A 126 -6.50 -26.55 10.54
CA PRO A 126 -7.77 -25.88 10.67
C PRO A 126 -8.22 -25.22 9.36
N LEU A 127 -9.53 -25.16 9.17
CA LEU A 127 -10.11 -24.33 8.11
C LEU A 127 -10.14 -22.88 8.58
N PHE A 128 -9.52 -22.00 7.83
CA PHE A 128 -9.51 -20.56 8.06
C PHE A 128 -10.51 -19.87 7.15
N GLU A 129 -11.14 -18.81 7.66
CA GLU A 129 -12.06 -17.96 6.92
C GLU A 129 -11.58 -16.51 6.98
N GLY A 130 -11.74 -15.78 5.88
CA GLY A 130 -11.32 -14.40 5.72
C GLY A 130 -11.16 -14.02 4.24
N ASN A 131 -11.17 -12.75 3.95
CA ASN A 131 -11.09 -12.28 2.58
C ASN A 131 -9.62 -12.25 2.10
N GLY A 132 -9.22 -13.32 1.42
CA GLY A 132 -7.87 -13.39 0.84
C GLY A 132 -6.77 -13.71 1.86
N PHE A 133 -7.11 -14.40 2.95
CA PHE A 133 -6.12 -14.82 3.94
C PHE A 133 -4.99 -15.64 3.31
N THR A 134 -3.78 -15.49 3.86
CA THR A 134 -2.60 -16.26 3.50
C THR A 134 -1.81 -16.62 4.75
N GLY A 135 -1.02 -17.69 4.69
CA GLY A 135 -0.24 -18.10 5.82
C GLY A 135 0.60 -19.34 5.56
N SER A 136 1.11 -19.92 6.62
CA SER A 136 1.91 -21.15 6.58
C SER A 136 1.60 -22.05 7.77
N VAL A 137 1.78 -23.34 7.55
CA VAL A 137 1.72 -24.39 8.56
C VAL A 137 3.11 -25.01 8.70
N LEU A 138 3.65 -25.03 9.91
CA LEU A 138 4.86 -25.75 10.30
C LEU A 138 4.41 -27.01 11.05
N TRP A 139 4.69 -28.21 10.51
CA TRP A 139 4.14 -29.47 11.03
C TRP A 139 4.84 -30.02 12.27
N GLY A 140 5.93 -29.39 12.71
CA GLY A 140 6.68 -29.85 13.90
C GLY A 140 7.66 -31.01 13.63
N ASP A 141 7.74 -31.53 12.41
CA ASP A 141 8.70 -32.53 11.95
C ASP A 141 9.73 -31.97 10.95
N GLY A 142 9.76 -30.62 10.81
CA GLY A 142 10.64 -29.89 9.88
C GLY A 142 10.05 -29.67 8.49
N LYS A 143 8.80 -30.06 8.25
CA LYS A 143 8.07 -29.78 7.02
C LYS A 143 7.10 -28.62 7.21
N SER A 144 6.70 -28.02 6.10
CA SER A 144 5.75 -26.89 6.07
C SER A 144 4.94 -26.90 4.79
N ASP A 145 3.75 -26.30 4.87
CA ASP A 145 2.89 -26.02 3.72
C ASP A 145 2.35 -24.58 3.81
N ASP A 146 2.01 -24.01 2.65
CA ASP A 146 1.32 -22.74 2.57
C ASP A 146 -0.19 -22.94 2.68
N ILE A 147 -0.88 -21.96 3.28
CA ILE A 147 -2.34 -21.89 3.35
C ILE A 147 -2.85 -20.59 2.79
N SER A 148 -3.99 -20.63 2.10
CA SER A 148 -4.64 -19.44 1.59
C SER A 148 -6.12 -19.69 1.32
N ALA A 149 -6.88 -18.61 1.14
CA ALA A 149 -8.30 -18.64 0.79
C ALA A 149 -8.60 -19.37 -0.54
N TYR A 150 -7.60 -19.61 -1.36
CA TYR A 150 -7.74 -20.16 -2.73
C TYR A 150 -7.15 -21.56 -2.89
N VAL A 151 -6.63 -22.15 -1.81
CA VAL A 151 -5.99 -23.46 -1.83
C VAL A 151 -6.71 -24.39 -0.86
N GLU A 152 -6.79 -25.67 -1.20
CA GLU A 152 -7.34 -26.69 -0.30
C GLU A 152 -6.54 -26.75 1.01
N THR A 153 -7.26 -26.92 2.13
CA THR A 153 -6.64 -27.00 3.46
C THR A 153 -5.64 -28.13 3.51
N PRO A 154 -4.35 -27.89 3.82
CA PRO A 154 -3.33 -28.92 3.78
C PRO A 154 -3.49 -29.91 4.93
N ALA A 155 -3.05 -31.15 4.67
CA ALA A 155 -2.98 -32.20 5.64
C ALA A 155 -1.61 -32.87 5.60
N HIS A 156 -1.16 -33.38 6.74
CA HIS A 156 0.16 -33.95 6.89
C HIS A 156 0.14 -35.36 7.51
N GLU A 157 0.93 -36.27 6.92
CA GLU A 157 1.15 -37.59 7.42
C GLU A 157 2.57 -37.70 8.03
N TYR A 158 2.62 -38.08 9.30
CA TYR A 158 3.87 -38.27 10.04
C TYR A 158 4.42 -39.65 9.88
N THR A 159 5.67 -39.77 9.53
CA THR A 159 6.33 -41.06 9.29
C THR A 159 6.70 -41.81 10.57
N LYS A 160 6.65 -41.15 11.72
CA LYS A 160 6.99 -41.71 13.04
C LYS A 160 5.91 -41.37 14.05
N PRO A 161 5.59 -42.30 15.00
CA PRO A 161 4.78 -41.92 16.14
C PRO A 161 5.49 -40.85 16.98
N GLY A 162 4.76 -39.86 17.48
CA GLY A 162 5.34 -38.76 18.29
C GLY A 162 4.31 -37.78 18.77
N THR A 163 4.79 -36.81 19.53
CA THR A 163 4.04 -35.61 19.83
C THR A 163 4.57 -34.50 18.94
N TYR A 164 3.68 -33.86 18.22
CA TYR A 164 4.02 -32.81 17.26
C TYR A 164 3.37 -31.51 17.67
N GLU A 165 4.10 -30.44 17.50
CA GLU A 165 3.62 -29.08 17.71
C GLU A 165 3.48 -28.40 16.35
N VAL A 166 2.24 -28.20 15.92
CA VAL A 166 1.89 -27.59 14.64
C VAL A 166 1.72 -26.09 14.89
N GLU A 167 2.62 -25.29 14.35
CA GLU A 167 2.52 -23.84 14.39
C GLU A 167 1.92 -23.32 13.09
N ILE A 168 0.85 -22.54 13.19
CA ILE A 168 0.14 -21.97 12.05
C ILE A 168 0.15 -20.44 12.21
N LYS A 169 0.68 -19.77 11.19
CA LYS A 169 0.69 -18.31 11.09
C LYS A 169 -0.17 -17.89 9.92
N VAL A 170 -1.18 -17.05 10.18
CA VAL A 170 -2.14 -16.60 9.16
C VAL A 170 -2.28 -15.10 9.21
N HIS A 171 -2.34 -14.48 8.03
CA HIS A 171 -2.68 -13.07 7.84
C HIS A 171 -4.13 -12.93 7.43
N ASP A 172 -4.77 -11.84 7.83
CA ASP A 172 -6.08 -11.38 7.35
C ASP A 172 -7.19 -12.45 7.49
N THR A 173 -7.09 -13.29 8.53
CA THR A 173 -8.15 -14.25 8.89
C THR A 173 -9.13 -13.63 9.88
N GLU A 174 -10.42 -13.97 9.73
CA GLU A 174 -11.51 -13.54 10.59
C GLU A 174 -11.90 -14.62 11.61
N SER A 175 -11.78 -15.88 11.20
CA SER A 175 -12.10 -17.03 12.04
C SER A 175 -11.36 -18.29 11.59
N PHE A 176 -11.38 -19.32 12.45
CA PHE A 176 -10.93 -20.67 12.05
C PHE A 176 -11.77 -21.74 12.74
N THR A 177 -11.81 -22.93 12.10
CA THR A 177 -12.52 -24.10 12.61
C THR A 177 -11.60 -25.31 12.61
N ILE A 178 -11.49 -26.00 13.74
CA ILE A 178 -10.78 -27.27 13.85
C ILE A 178 -11.79 -28.39 13.61
N ASN A 179 -11.63 -29.12 12.50
CA ASN A 179 -12.59 -30.14 12.08
C ASN A 179 -12.51 -31.44 12.90
N SER A 180 -11.37 -31.72 13.54
CA SER A 180 -11.18 -32.89 14.37
C SER A 180 -10.30 -32.58 15.58
N MET A 181 -10.71 -33.00 16.75
CA MET A 181 -9.95 -32.93 18.01
C MET A 181 -9.26 -34.25 18.35
N GLU A 182 -9.32 -35.25 17.46
CA GLU A 182 -8.70 -36.54 17.70
C GLU A 182 -7.17 -36.42 17.84
N GLY A 183 -6.65 -36.94 18.97
CA GLY A 183 -5.22 -36.84 19.29
C GLY A 183 -4.71 -35.48 19.69
N VAL A 184 -5.54 -34.43 19.67
CA VAL A 184 -5.16 -33.08 20.14
C VAL A 184 -4.96 -33.08 21.64
N LYS A 185 -3.85 -32.52 22.11
CA LYS A 185 -3.47 -32.39 23.53
C LYS A 185 -3.70 -30.98 24.05
N SER A 186 -3.34 -29.98 23.26
CA SER A 186 -3.50 -28.58 23.60
C SER A 186 -3.65 -27.71 22.37
N ILE A 187 -4.28 -26.57 22.53
CA ILE A 187 -4.38 -25.50 21.55
C ILE A 187 -3.99 -24.22 22.28
N ASP A 188 -3.00 -23.53 21.75
CA ASP A 188 -2.61 -22.19 22.19
C ASP A 188 -3.00 -21.18 21.08
N LEU A 189 -3.74 -20.15 21.46
CA LEU A 189 -4.24 -19.11 20.57
C LEU A 189 -3.40 -17.82 20.72
N GLY A 190 -2.18 -17.90 21.09
CA GLY A 190 -1.19 -16.89 21.46
C GLY A 190 -1.41 -15.45 20.95
N ARG A 191 -1.91 -15.30 19.70
CA ARG A 191 -2.35 -14.03 19.09
C ARG A 191 -3.45 -14.30 18.05
N PHE A 192 -4.66 -14.51 18.55
CA PHE A 192 -5.82 -14.62 17.66
C PHE A 192 -6.84 -13.53 17.98
#